data_c77f73a42fe719f9627302b37b709f69
#
_entry.id   c77f73a42fe719f9627302b37b709f69
#
_cell.length_a   1.000
_cell.length_b   1.000
_cell.length_c   1.000
_cell.angle_alpha   90.00
_cell.angle_beta   90.00
_cell.angle_gamma   90.00
#
_symmetry.space_group_name_H-M   'P 1'
#
loop_
_entity.id
_entity.type
_entity.pdbx_description
1 polymer ?
#
loop_
_entity_poly.entity_id
_entity_poly.type
_entity_poly.pdbx_seq_one_letter_code
_entity_poly.pdbx_strand_id
1 'polypeptide(L)'
;MNLKGYTRIEGVFVPESITAGRQFETDYINVRLKENRVYTDAEVAELPKINTQHPHYKEWQIRRTSFKRLFSYLAAMPKALNILEIGCGNGWLSNSLAQLPNSTVAGSDINLNELQQAARVFKNTPNLRFFYIDDYKKIPGQERFDMILFAASIQYFPSIKQILNSCLPLLNTDGEIHISDTHIYRPSQVTAAKQRTYDYYNILGCTEMSGYYYHHTWDEFDSFNMTVLYNPGSLLQKLKGNSIFFDG
;
A
#
# COMPACT_ATOMS: atom_id res chain seq x y z
N MET A 1 11.70 -11.40 9.10
CA MET A 1 12.55 -10.19 9.05
C MET A 1 13.53 -10.20 10.21
N ASN A 2 14.81 -9.91 9.95
CA ASN A 2 15.83 -9.77 11.00
C ASN A 2 15.52 -8.53 11.83
N LEU A 3 15.35 -8.69 13.14
CA LEU A 3 14.89 -7.63 14.05
C LEU A 3 16.06 -6.88 14.73
N LYS A 4 17.31 -7.16 14.35
CA LYS A 4 18.47 -6.45 14.88
C LYS A 4 18.43 -4.98 14.47
N GLY A 5 18.52 -4.07 15.44
CA GLY A 5 18.40 -2.63 15.22
C GLY A 5 16.95 -2.10 15.18
N TYR A 6 15.99 -2.94 15.58
CA TYR A 6 14.60 -2.54 15.78
C TYR A 6 14.18 -2.69 17.24
N THR A 7 13.47 -1.70 17.74
CA THR A 7 12.77 -1.75 19.05
C THR A 7 11.28 -1.96 18.80
N ARG A 8 10.59 -2.66 19.69
CA ARG A 8 9.14 -2.86 19.59
C ARG A 8 8.42 -1.83 20.44
N ILE A 9 7.65 -0.94 19.80
CA ILE A 9 6.86 0.13 20.42
C ILE A 9 5.39 -0.12 20.10
N GLU A 10 4.55 -0.36 21.10
CA GLU A 10 3.10 -0.65 20.94
C GLU A 10 2.78 -1.67 19.83
N GLY A 11 3.60 -2.72 19.75
CA GLY A 11 3.41 -3.79 18.78
C GLY A 11 4.08 -3.58 17.42
N VAL A 12 4.56 -2.37 17.13
CA VAL A 12 5.26 -1.98 15.89
C VAL A 12 6.77 -2.13 16.06
N PHE A 13 7.45 -2.65 15.06
CA PHE A 13 8.90 -2.66 14.98
C PHE A 13 9.40 -1.34 14.40
N VAL A 14 10.14 -0.59 15.19
CA VAL A 14 10.63 0.76 14.88
C VAL A 14 12.15 0.75 14.89
N PRO A 15 12.85 1.30 13.87
CA PRO A 15 14.30 1.41 13.88
C PRO A 15 14.78 2.23 15.08
N GLU A 16 15.90 1.82 15.71
CA GLU A 16 16.50 2.57 16.84
C GLU A 16 16.93 3.97 16.44
N SER A 17 17.23 4.19 15.17
CA SER A 17 17.65 5.48 14.58
C SER A 17 16.52 6.20 13.84
N ILE A 18 15.28 6.13 14.36
CA ILE A 18 14.15 6.80 13.73
C ILE A 18 14.36 8.31 13.69
N THR A 19 14.20 8.92 12.52
CA THR A 19 14.03 10.36 12.38
C THR A 19 12.54 10.66 12.45
N ALA A 20 12.00 10.71 13.68
CA ALA A 20 10.57 10.90 13.92
C ALA A 20 10.08 12.29 13.49
N GLY A 21 8.78 12.41 13.24
CA GLY A 21 8.10 13.69 13.09
C GLY A 21 8.27 14.31 11.71
N ARG A 22 8.07 13.54 10.66
CA ARG A 22 8.04 14.09 9.32
C ARG A 22 6.78 14.93 9.13
N GLN A 23 6.92 16.08 8.54
CA GLN A 23 5.80 16.96 8.23
C GLN A 23 4.71 16.22 7.43
N PHE A 24 5.13 15.33 6.51
CA PHE A 24 4.20 14.47 5.75
C PHE A 24 3.23 13.66 6.64
N GLU A 25 3.72 13.07 7.75
CA GLU A 25 2.85 12.26 8.63
C GLU A 25 1.73 13.11 9.24
N THR A 26 2.09 14.32 9.68
CA THR A 26 1.14 15.28 10.26
C THR A 26 0.12 15.75 9.22
N ASP A 27 0.59 16.12 8.03
CA ASP A 27 -0.25 16.61 6.95
C ASP A 27 -1.20 15.50 6.44
N TYR A 28 -0.69 14.27 6.32
CA TYR A 28 -1.47 13.11 5.93
C TYR A 28 -2.61 12.81 6.91
N ILE A 29 -2.33 12.76 8.21
CA ILE A 29 -3.36 12.53 9.25
C ILE A 29 -4.39 13.66 9.25
N ASN A 30 -3.97 14.92 9.10
CA ASN A 30 -4.89 16.06 9.00
C ASN A 30 -5.87 15.89 7.82
N VAL A 31 -5.39 15.45 6.66
CA VAL A 31 -6.27 15.13 5.53
C VAL A 31 -7.24 14.01 5.90
N ARG A 32 -6.74 12.90 6.47
CA ARG A 32 -7.58 11.77 6.86
C ARG A 32 -8.69 12.16 7.84
N LEU A 33 -8.38 13.03 8.80
CA LEU A 33 -9.38 13.58 9.74
C LEU A 33 -10.46 14.36 9.00
N LYS A 34 -10.08 15.28 8.11
CA LYS A 34 -11.02 16.11 7.33
C LYS A 34 -11.86 15.30 6.34
N GLU A 35 -11.33 14.20 5.84
CA GLU A 35 -12.03 13.25 4.99
C GLU A 35 -12.93 12.28 5.76
N ASN A 36 -12.95 12.29 7.09
CA ASN A 36 -13.57 11.23 7.93
C ASN A 36 -13.04 9.84 7.62
N ARG A 37 -11.71 9.70 7.46
CA ARG A 37 -11.01 8.44 7.15
C ARG A 37 -10.14 7.92 8.30
N VAL A 38 -10.23 8.53 9.46
CA VAL A 38 -9.67 7.99 10.70
C VAL A 38 -10.71 7.07 11.30
N TYR A 39 -10.51 5.78 11.10
CA TYR A 39 -11.44 4.74 11.52
C TYR A 39 -11.18 4.31 12.97
N THR A 40 -12.22 3.89 13.67
CA THR A 40 -12.11 3.23 14.98
C THR A 40 -11.51 1.82 14.83
N ASP A 41 -11.00 1.25 15.91
CA ASP A 41 -10.49 -0.12 15.93
C ASP A 41 -11.53 -1.14 15.47
N ALA A 42 -12.79 -0.94 15.83
CA ALA A 42 -13.90 -1.81 15.43
C ALA A 42 -14.14 -1.72 13.91
N GLU A 43 -14.10 -0.51 13.33
CA GLU A 43 -14.23 -0.34 11.88
C GLU A 43 -13.05 -0.95 11.13
N VAL A 44 -11.81 -0.73 11.61
CA VAL A 44 -10.60 -1.32 10.99
C VAL A 44 -10.67 -2.85 11.00
N ALA A 45 -11.15 -3.45 12.09
CA ALA A 45 -11.29 -4.91 12.19
C ALA A 45 -12.25 -5.52 11.15
N GLU A 46 -13.24 -4.76 10.69
CA GLU A 46 -14.26 -5.21 9.71
C GLU A 46 -13.86 -4.93 8.25
N LEU A 47 -12.83 -4.08 7.99
CA LEU A 47 -12.41 -3.75 6.63
C LEU A 47 -12.01 -5.00 5.84
N PRO A 48 -12.30 -5.06 4.53
CA PRO A 48 -12.95 -4.07 3.67
C PRO A 48 -14.49 -4.08 3.71
N LYS A 49 -15.09 -4.68 4.72
CA LYS A 49 -16.53 -4.75 4.95
C LYS A 49 -16.95 -3.46 5.65
N ILE A 50 -17.81 -2.69 5.06
CA ILE A 50 -18.22 -1.40 5.59
C ILE A 50 -19.73 -1.23 5.41
N ASN A 51 -20.37 -0.47 6.30
CA ASN A 51 -21.79 -0.19 6.23
C ASN A 51 -22.14 0.56 4.92
N THR A 52 -23.28 0.21 4.30
CA THR A 52 -23.77 0.84 3.05
C THR A 52 -24.02 2.34 3.20
N GLN A 53 -24.29 2.82 4.41
CA GLN A 53 -24.49 4.25 4.71
C GLN A 53 -23.18 5.03 4.92
N HIS A 54 -22.04 4.33 4.94
CA HIS A 54 -20.75 4.98 5.16
C HIS A 54 -20.38 5.88 3.97
N PRO A 55 -19.87 7.12 4.19
CA PRO A 55 -19.55 8.07 3.12
C PRO A 55 -18.58 7.51 2.08
N HIS A 56 -17.67 6.62 2.49
CA HIS A 56 -16.68 6.00 1.60
C HIS A 56 -17.09 4.59 1.11
N TYR A 57 -18.38 4.22 1.20
CA TYR A 57 -18.85 2.89 0.81
C TYR A 57 -18.42 2.48 -0.62
N LYS A 58 -18.61 3.39 -1.60
CA LYS A 58 -18.25 3.11 -3.01
C LYS A 58 -16.76 2.81 -3.19
N GLU A 59 -15.90 3.55 -2.50
CA GLU A 59 -14.46 3.32 -2.54
C GLU A 59 -14.10 1.95 -1.95
N TRP A 60 -14.66 1.62 -0.78
CA TRP A 60 -14.43 0.32 -0.16
C TRP A 60 -14.95 -0.86 -0.99
N GLN A 61 -16.00 -0.67 -1.80
CA GLN A 61 -16.41 -1.70 -2.77
C GLN A 61 -15.35 -1.91 -3.87
N ILE A 62 -14.70 -0.84 -4.33
CA ILE A 62 -13.58 -0.93 -5.29
C ILE A 62 -12.42 -1.67 -4.64
N ARG A 63 -11.96 -1.23 -3.47
CA ARG A 63 -10.86 -1.86 -2.72
C ARG A 63 -11.14 -3.35 -2.42
N ARG A 64 -12.36 -3.68 -2.03
CA ARG A 64 -12.80 -5.06 -1.83
C ARG A 64 -12.71 -5.89 -3.11
N THR A 65 -13.01 -5.29 -4.24
CA THR A 65 -12.92 -5.97 -5.54
C THR A 65 -11.47 -6.21 -5.93
N SER A 66 -10.61 -5.21 -5.80
CA SER A 66 -9.16 -5.32 -6.02
C SER A 66 -8.55 -6.39 -5.11
N PHE A 67 -8.86 -6.33 -3.82
CA PHE A 67 -8.42 -7.34 -2.85
C PHE A 67 -8.82 -8.76 -3.24
N LYS A 68 -10.08 -9.01 -3.61
CA LYS A 68 -10.53 -10.35 -3.99
C LYS A 68 -9.75 -10.91 -5.17
N ARG A 69 -9.41 -10.07 -6.13
CA ARG A 69 -8.61 -10.45 -7.30
C ARG A 69 -7.19 -10.80 -6.90
N LEU A 70 -6.53 -9.90 -6.16
CA LEU A 70 -5.18 -10.12 -5.63
C LEU A 70 -5.14 -11.41 -4.79
N PHE A 71 -6.08 -11.59 -3.87
CA PHE A 71 -6.15 -12.77 -3.02
C PHE A 71 -6.30 -14.07 -3.85
N SER A 72 -7.18 -14.05 -4.86
CA SER A 72 -7.36 -15.21 -5.75
C SER A 72 -6.12 -15.55 -6.54
N TYR A 73 -5.39 -14.55 -7.02
CA TYR A 73 -4.12 -14.73 -7.71
C TYR A 73 -3.07 -15.37 -6.79
N LEU A 74 -2.87 -14.81 -5.60
CA LEU A 74 -1.89 -15.30 -4.65
C LEU A 74 -2.25 -16.69 -4.11
N ALA A 75 -3.53 -16.96 -3.88
CA ALA A 75 -4.00 -18.27 -3.43
C ALA A 75 -3.79 -19.39 -4.48
N ALA A 76 -3.64 -19.03 -5.75
CA ALA A 76 -3.32 -19.99 -6.82
C ALA A 76 -1.82 -20.32 -6.90
N MET A 77 -0.96 -19.58 -6.21
CA MET A 77 0.49 -19.85 -6.19
C MET A 77 0.77 -21.11 -5.38
N PRO A 78 1.57 -22.06 -5.90
CA PRO A 78 1.77 -23.38 -5.27
C PRO A 78 2.83 -23.36 -4.15
N LYS A 79 3.08 -22.21 -3.51
CA LYS A 79 4.11 -22.05 -2.48
C LYS A 79 3.64 -21.20 -1.32
N ALA A 80 4.32 -21.33 -0.19
CA ALA A 80 4.20 -20.38 0.92
C ALA A 80 4.72 -18.98 0.47
N LEU A 81 4.05 -17.92 0.87
CA LEU A 81 4.38 -16.56 0.43
C LEU A 81 4.91 -15.72 1.59
N ASN A 82 6.06 -15.08 1.37
CA ASN A 82 6.55 -13.99 2.21
C ASN A 82 6.21 -12.66 1.53
N ILE A 83 5.31 -11.87 2.15
CA ILE A 83 4.70 -10.69 1.54
C ILE A 83 5.14 -9.44 2.30
N LEU A 84 5.53 -8.39 1.58
CA LEU A 84 5.74 -7.04 2.10
C LEU A 84 4.70 -6.09 1.50
N GLU A 85 3.85 -5.50 2.32
CA GLU A 85 2.99 -4.39 1.92
C GLU A 85 3.66 -3.06 2.28
N ILE A 86 3.85 -2.18 1.30
CA ILE A 86 4.45 -0.86 1.44
C ILE A 86 3.37 0.22 1.42
N GLY A 87 3.28 0.99 2.52
CA GLY A 87 2.19 1.94 2.74
C GLY A 87 0.92 1.22 3.20
N CYS A 88 1.03 0.34 4.22
CA CYS A 88 -0.06 -0.51 4.68
C CYS A 88 -1.13 0.25 5.49
N GLY A 89 -0.84 1.48 5.95
CA GLY A 89 -1.73 2.28 6.78
C GLY A 89 -2.23 1.51 8.00
N ASN A 90 -3.54 1.42 8.17
CA ASN A 90 -4.18 0.70 9.28
C ASN A 90 -4.12 -0.84 9.17
N GLY A 91 -3.40 -1.40 8.21
CA GLY A 91 -3.05 -2.82 8.11
C GLY A 91 -4.18 -3.77 7.69
N TRP A 92 -5.34 -3.27 7.27
CA TRP A 92 -6.47 -4.12 6.91
C TRP A 92 -6.13 -5.12 5.78
N LEU A 93 -5.37 -4.67 4.75
CA LEU A 93 -5.00 -5.52 3.63
C LEU A 93 -3.90 -6.50 4.04
N SER A 94 -2.89 -6.06 4.79
CA SER A 94 -1.88 -6.94 5.37
C SER A 94 -2.50 -8.07 6.20
N ASN A 95 -3.48 -7.76 7.06
CA ASN A 95 -4.21 -8.78 7.83
C ASN A 95 -5.02 -9.72 6.93
N SER A 96 -5.65 -9.18 5.89
CA SER A 96 -6.41 -10.00 4.95
C SER A 96 -5.49 -10.94 4.14
N LEU A 97 -4.29 -10.50 3.75
CA LEU A 97 -3.28 -11.32 3.08
C LEU A 97 -2.68 -12.38 4.01
N ALA A 98 -2.58 -12.10 5.31
CA ALA A 98 -2.12 -13.06 6.30
C ALA A 98 -3.07 -14.26 6.47
N GLN A 99 -4.28 -14.22 5.90
CA GLN A 99 -5.20 -15.36 5.84
C GLN A 99 -4.86 -16.36 4.71
N LEU A 100 -3.92 -16.04 3.83
CA LEU A 100 -3.41 -17.01 2.84
C LEU A 100 -2.69 -18.15 3.55
N PRO A 101 -2.92 -19.41 3.14
CA PRO A 101 -2.25 -20.56 3.76
C PRO A 101 -0.73 -20.43 3.73
N ASN A 102 -0.09 -20.68 4.87
CA ASN A 102 1.37 -20.66 5.04
C ASN A 102 2.05 -19.34 4.65
N SER A 103 1.32 -18.24 4.56
CA SER A 103 1.90 -16.92 4.29
C SER A 103 2.56 -16.31 5.54
N THR A 104 3.51 -15.41 5.31
CA THR A 104 4.04 -14.48 6.32
C THR A 104 3.91 -13.08 5.74
N VAL A 105 3.38 -12.14 6.51
CA VAL A 105 3.13 -10.78 6.02
C VAL A 105 3.82 -9.75 6.90
N ALA A 106 4.53 -8.84 6.26
CA ALA A 106 5.07 -7.63 6.84
C ALA A 106 4.32 -6.42 6.26
N GLY A 107 3.56 -5.70 7.08
CA GLY A 107 3.02 -4.40 6.72
C GLY A 107 4.00 -3.30 7.12
N SER A 108 4.29 -2.38 6.23
CA SER A 108 5.19 -1.25 6.51
C SER A 108 4.56 0.08 6.13
N ASP A 109 4.80 1.08 6.96
CA ASP A 109 4.35 2.45 6.75
C ASP A 109 5.31 3.43 7.46
N ILE A 110 5.16 4.73 7.18
CA ILE A 110 5.81 5.80 7.93
C ILE A 110 4.84 6.49 8.90
N ASN A 111 3.56 6.15 8.87
CA ASN A 111 2.56 6.66 9.80
C ASN A 111 2.49 5.77 11.04
N LEU A 112 3.16 6.21 12.11
CA LEU A 112 3.24 5.43 13.35
C LEU A 112 1.87 5.23 14.00
N ASN A 113 0.96 6.21 13.94
CA ASN A 113 -0.37 6.11 14.53
C ASN A 113 -1.21 5.01 13.86
N GLU A 114 -1.21 4.94 12.53
CA GLU A 114 -1.92 3.90 11.79
C GLU A 114 -1.28 2.53 12.04
N LEU A 115 0.05 2.43 12.09
CA LEU A 115 0.76 1.19 12.41
C LEU A 115 0.45 0.67 13.81
N GLN A 116 0.39 1.55 14.82
CA GLN A 116 0.03 1.19 16.19
C GLN A 116 -1.43 0.73 16.27
N GLN A 117 -2.34 1.37 15.53
CA GLN A 117 -3.71 0.89 15.39
C GLN A 117 -3.74 -0.50 14.75
N ALA A 118 -3.03 -0.70 13.64
CA ALA A 118 -2.93 -2.00 12.96
C ALA A 118 -2.40 -3.09 13.91
N ALA A 119 -1.31 -2.81 14.62
CA ALA A 119 -0.70 -3.76 15.56
C ALA A 119 -1.63 -4.11 16.73
N ARG A 120 -2.43 -3.16 17.21
CA ARG A 120 -3.41 -3.36 18.28
C ARG A 120 -4.62 -4.16 17.81
N VAL A 121 -5.17 -3.80 16.65
CA VAL A 121 -6.37 -4.45 16.09
C VAL A 121 -6.06 -5.90 15.70
N PHE A 122 -4.92 -6.13 15.02
CA PHE A 122 -4.58 -7.44 14.45
C PHE A 122 -3.56 -8.23 15.29
N LYS A 123 -3.47 -7.95 16.59
CA LYS A 123 -2.53 -8.57 17.53
C LYS A 123 -2.61 -10.10 17.61
N ASN A 124 -3.74 -10.68 17.21
CA ASN A 124 -3.99 -12.12 17.26
C ASN A 124 -3.65 -12.84 15.93
N THR A 125 -3.09 -12.14 14.94
CA THR A 125 -2.66 -12.72 13.67
C THR A 125 -1.15 -13.07 13.75
N PRO A 126 -0.77 -14.34 14.00
CA PRO A 126 0.58 -14.69 14.42
C PRO A 126 1.65 -14.56 13.33
N ASN A 127 1.23 -14.61 12.06
CA ASN A 127 2.07 -14.51 10.87
C ASN A 127 2.09 -13.08 10.28
N LEU A 128 1.58 -12.07 11.01
CA LEU A 128 1.57 -10.66 10.61
C LEU A 128 2.43 -9.83 11.55
N ARG A 129 3.25 -8.95 10.99
CA ARG A 129 4.06 -7.99 11.72
C ARG A 129 4.02 -6.63 11.05
N PHE A 130 4.11 -5.55 11.86
CA PHE A 130 4.11 -4.18 11.38
C PHE A 130 5.43 -3.49 11.67
N PHE A 131 5.92 -2.75 10.67
CA PHE A 131 7.23 -2.10 10.67
C PHE A 131 7.09 -0.63 10.29
N TYR A 132 7.71 0.25 11.06
CA TYR A 132 7.98 1.61 10.61
C TYR A 132 9.21 1.58 9.71
N ILE A 133 9.04 1.91 8.42
CA ILE A 133 10.14 1.90 7.44
C ILE A 133 10.06 3.18 6.62
N ASP A 134 11.08 4.01 6.75
CA ASP A 134 11.24 5.28 6.03
C ASP A 134 12.22 5.19 4.85
N ASP A 135 13.03 4.15 4.81
CA ASP A 135 14.00 3.90 3.75
C ASP A 135 14.16 2.40 3.50
N TYR A 136 13.59 1.93 2.41
CA TYR A 136 13.58 0.50 2.04
C TYR A 136 14.96 -0.05 1.69
N LYS A 137 15.96 0.82 1.40
CA LYS A 137 17.36 0.41 1.23
C LYS A 137 18.00 -0.06 2.54
N LYS A 138 17.44 0.33 3.68
CA LYS A 138 17.93 -0.04 5.01
C LYS A 138 17.39 -1.38 5.52
N ILE A 139 16.43 -1.99 4.81
CA ILE A 139 15.99 -3.34 5.14
C ILE A 139 17.22 -4.27 5.01
N PRO A 140 17.54 -5.07 6.05
CA PRO A 140 18.69 -5.95 5.99
C PRO A 140 18.62 -6.89 4.78
N GLY A 141 19.68 -6.91 3.96
CA GLY A 141 19.72 -7.60 2.66
C GLY A 141 19.57 -9.12 2.68
N GLN A 142 19.27 -9.72 3.84
CA GLN A 142 18.96 -11.13 3.99
C GLN A 142 17.46 -11.44 3.89
N GLU A 143 16.61 -10.42 4.02
CA GLU A 143 15.17 -10.61 3.85
C GLU A 143 14.81 -10.64 2.38
N ARG A 144 13.97 -11.60 2.03
CA ARG A 144 13.48 -11.79 0.68
C ARG A 144 11.99 -12.03 0.70
N PHE A 145 11.31 -11.40 -0.25
CA PHE A 145 9.87 -11.46 -0.39
C PHE A 145 9.49 -12.12 -1.71
N ASP A 146 8.43 -12.91 -1.69
CA ASP A 146 7.82 -13.43 -2.90
C ASP A 146 6.92 -12.40 -3.55
N MET A 147 6.42 -11.47 -2.75
CA MET A 147 5.54 -10.39 -3.17
C MET A 147 5.88 -9.11 -2.44
N ILE A 148 6.04 -8.00 -3.18
CA ILE A 148 6.04 -6.65 -2.64
C ILE A 148 4.83 -5.91 -3.23
N LEU A 149 3.99 -5.34 -2.38
CA LEU A 149 2.71 -4.76 -2.76
C LEU A 149 2.65 -3.28 -2.41
N PHE A 150 2.23 -2.47 -3.38
CA PHE A 150 1.79 -1.09 -3.21
C PHE A 150 0.28 -1.00 -3.49
N ALA A 151 -0.53 -0.90 -2.45
CA ALA A 151 -1.98 -0.77 -2.58
C ALA A 151 -2.43 0.65 -2.23
N ALA A 152 -2.71 1.48 -3.23
CA ALA A 152 -3.02 2.89 -3.09
C ALA A 152 -1.95 3.68 -2.30
N SER A 153 -0.67 3.35 -2.49
CA SER A 153 0.43 3.97 -1.75
C SER A 153 1.57 4.51 -2.64
N ILE A 154 1.77 3.96 -3.84
CA ILE A 154 2.91 4.34 -4.68
C ILE A 154 2.90 5.82 -5.11
N GLN A 155 1.74 6.46 -5.16
CA GLN A 155 1.59 7.90 -5.44
C GLN A 155 2.23 8.82 -4.40
N TYR A 156 2.64 8.30 -3.25
CA TYR A 156 3.36 9.06 -2.22
C TYR A 156 4.90 8.96 -2.36
N PHE A 157 5.40 8.23 -3.34
CA PHE A 157 6.81 8.12 -3.64
C PHE A 157 7.18 9.02 -4.82
N PRO A 158 8.22 9.88 -4.70
CA PRO A 158 8.50 10.89 -5.72
C PRO A 158 9.04 10.32 -7.04
N SER A 159 9.51 9.07 -7.06
CA SER A 159 10.08 8.42 -8.24
C SER A 159 9.82 6.92 -8.25
N ILE A 160 9.08 6.45 -9.26
CA ILE A 160 8.86 5.03 -9.53
C ILE A 160 10.21 4.30 -9.62
N LYS A 161 11.13 4.81 -10.43
CA LYS A 161 12.44 4.19 -10.65
C LYS A 161 13.21 4.01 -9.34
N GLN A 162 13.21 5.01 -8.46
CA GLN A 162 13.95 4.91 -7.20
C GLN A 162 13.33 3.90 -6.24
N ILE A 163 12.01 3.93 -6.07
CA ILE A 163 11.35 3.01 -5.14
C ILE A 163 11.41 1.57 -5.63
N LEU A 164 11.14 1.31 -6.90
CA LEU A 164 11.23 -0.05 -7.46
C LEU A 164 12.67 -0.59 -7.37
N ASN A 165 13.69 0.21 -7.72
CA ASN A 165 15.09 -0.20 -7.57
C ASN A 165 15.50 -0.46 -6.11
N SER A 166 14.85 0.14 -5.14
CA SER A 166 15.05 -0.17 -3.72
C SER A 166 14.37 -1.47 -3.31
N CYS A 167 13.29 -1.86 -3.99
CA CYS A 167 12.51 -3.08 -3.73
C CYS A 167 13.06 -4.31 -4.45
N LEU A 168 13.57 -4.18 -5.67
CA LEU A 168 14.07 -5.31 -6.46
C LEU A 168 15.09 -6.19 -5.71
N PRO A 169 16.08 -5.64 -4.96
CA PRO A 169 17.01 -6.45 -4.18
C PRO A 169 16.37 -7.20 -3.02
N LEU A 170 15.14 -6.88 -2.66
CA LEU A 170 14.38 -7.53 -1.58
C LEU A 170 13.52 -8.69 -2.10
N LEU A 171 13.43 -8.91 -3.41
CA LEU A 171 12.66 -10.01 -3.99
C LEU A 171 13.43 -11.33 -3.95
N ASN A 172 12.70 -12.42 -3.81
CA ASN A 172 13.13 -13.75 -4.21
C ASN A 172 13.33 -13.81 -5.73
N THR A 173 13.99 -14.87 -6.23
CA THR A 173 14.31 -15.03 -7.67
C THR A 173 13.07 -14.93 -8.55
N ASP A 174 11.94 -15.48 -8.11
CA ASP A 174 10.65 -15.44 -8.83
C ASP A 174 9.64 -14.54 -8.07
N GLY A 175 10.15 -13.50 -7.40
CA GLY A 175 9.32 -12.56 -6.66
C GLY A 175 8.76 -11.46 -7.56
N GLU A 176 7.62 -10.93 -7.19
CA GLU A 176 6.88 -9.94 -7.97
C GLU A 176 6.64 -8.65 -7.18
N ILE A 177 6.60 -7.50 -7.87
CA ILE A 177 6.12 -6.24 -7.31
C ILE A 177 4.75 -5.95 -7.90
N HIS A 178 3.75 -5.75 -7.05
CA HIS A 178 2.39 -5.41 -7.46
C HIS A 178 2.03 -3.99 -7.07
N ILE A 179 1.40 -3.27 -8.00
CA ILE A 179 0.86 -1.94 -7.80
C ILE A 179 -0.64 -2.00 -8.06
N SER A 180 -1.45 -1.67 -7.07
CA SER A 180 -2.91 -1.68 -7.18
C SER A 180 -3.54 -0.40 -6.61
N ASP A 181 -4.79 -0.15 -7.00
CA ASP A 181 -5.60 0.96 -6.50
C ASP A 181 -4.94 2.35 -6.66
N THR A 182 -4.06 2.49 -7.65
CA THR A 182 -3.39 3.74 -8.02
C THR A 182 -3.61 4.01 -9.51
N HIS A 183 -3.89 5.26 -9.84
CA HIS A 183 -4.05 5.67 -11.23
C HIS A 183 -2.68 6.02 -11.84
N ILE A 184 -2.32 5.35 -12.93
CA ILE A 184 -1.15 5.69 -13.74
C ILE A 184 -1.62 6.49 -14.96
N TYR A 185 -1.03 7.64 -15.16
CA TYR A 185 -1.48 8.63 -16.12
C TYR A 185 -0.78 8.50 -17.49
N ARG A 186 -1.41 9.01 -18.53
CA ARG A 186 -0.68 9.39 -19.75
C ARG A 186 -0.03 10.76 -19.52
N PRO A 187 1.15 11.06 -20.09
CA PRO A 187 1.82 12.36 -19.89
C PRO A 187 0.90 13.57 -20.16
N SER A 188 0.05 13.50 -21.17
CA SER A 188 -0.93 14.55 -21.50
C SER A 188 -1.99 14.81 -20.43
N GLN A 189 -2.18 13.91 -19.47
CA GLN A 189 -3.18 14.02 -18.42
C GLN A 189 -2.63 14.63 -17.12
N VAL A 190 -1.30 14.65 -16.95
CA VAL A 190 -0.64 14.98 -15.68
C VAL A 190 -0.97 16.40 -15.21
N THR A 191 -0.91 17.40 -16.09
CA THR A 191 -1.18 18.80 -15.73
C THR A 191 -2.58 18.97 -15.14
N ALA A 192 -3.57 18.41 -15.81
CA ALA A 192 -4.96 18.47 -15.35
C ALA A 192 -5.18 17.64 -14.06
N ALA A 193 -4.45 16.53 -13.90
CA ALA A 193 -4.52 15.73 -12.69
C ALA A 193 -3.90 16.46 -11.49
N LYS A 194 -2.75 17.09 -11.67
CA LYS A 194 -2.11 17.91 -10.63
C LYS A 194 -3.02 19.05 -10.17
N GLN A 195 -3.68 19.73 -11.12
CA GLN A 195 -4.62 20.81 -10.79
C GLN A 195 -5.79 20.29 -9.95
N ARG A 196 -6.42 19.17 -10.34
CA ARG A 196 -7.51 18.55 -9.56
C ARG A 196 -7.06 18.17 -8.15
N THR A 197 -5.86 17.63 -8.00
CA THR A 197 -5.30 17.26 -6.69
C THR A 197 -5.06 18.51 -5.82
N TYR A 198 -4.50 19.56 -6.41
CA TYR A 198 -4.32 20.84 -5.73
C TYR A 198 -5.67 21.44 -5.27
N ASP A 199 -6.65 21.52 -6.17
CA ASP A 199 -7.98 22.04 -5.87
C ASP A 199 -8.67 21.25 -4.76
N TYR A 200 -8.56 19.92 -4.81
CA TYR A 200 -9.08 19.03 -3.78
C TYR A 200 -8.48 19.30 -2.40
N TYR A 201 -7.17 19.33 -2.27
CA TYR A 201 -6.52 19.62 -1.00
C TYR A 201 -6.70 21.05 -0.54
N ASN A 202 -6.83 22.01 -1.47
CA ASN A 202 -7.14 23.40 -1.16
C ASN A 202 -8.54 23.55 -0.55
N ILE A 203 -9.55 22.87 -1.10
CA ILE A 203 -10.92 22.84 -0.53
C ILE A 203 -10.90 22.25 0.89
N LEU A 204 -10.08 21.24 1.14
CA LEU A 204 -9.90 20.68 2.46
C LEU A 204 -9.07 21.55 3.41
N GLY A 205 -8.45 22.64 2.92
CA GLY A 205 -7.49 23.44 3.70
C GLY A 205 -6.26 22.65 4.12
N CYS A 206 -5.74 21.81 3.22
CA CYS A 206 -4.54 20.95 3.39
C CYS A 206 -3.65 21.03 2.15
N THR A 207 -3.46 22.22 1.60
CA THR A 207 -2.81 22.45 0.30
C THR A 207 -1.40 21.84 0.21
N GLU A 208 -0.68 21.78 1.34
CA GLU A 208 0.64 21.21 1.46
C GLU A 208 0.70 19.74 1.00
N MET A 209 -0.39 18.98 1.23
CA MET A 209 -0.48 17.59 0.80
C MET A 209 -0.38 17.40 -0.72
N SER A 210 -0.72 18.41 -1.51
CA SER A 210 -0.58 18.34 -2.97
C SER A 210 0.87 18.14 -3.41
N GLY A 211 1.84 18.61 -2.62
CA GLY A 211 3.27 18.42 -2.86
C GLY A 211 3.79 17.00 -2.60
N TYR A 212 3.02 16.19 -1.86
CA TYR A 212 3.35 14.80 -1.55
C TYR A 212 2.58 13.78 -2.40
N TYR A 213 1.70 14.24 -3.30
CA TYR A 213 0.93 13.37 -4.19
C TYR A 213 1.50 13.43 -5.61
N TYR A 214 2.16 12.36 -6.04
CA TYR A 214 2.81 12.27 -7.35
C TYR A 214 1.90 11.61 -8.37
N HIS A 215 1.87 12.17 -9.58
CA HIS A 215 1.05 11.69 -10.70
C HIS A 215 1.94 10.94 -11.68
N HIS A 216 2.19 9.67 -11.38
CA HIS A 216 3.07 8.82 -12.16
C HIS A 216 2.49 8.51 -13.54
N THR A 217 3.38 8.38 -14.52
CA THR A 217 3.04 8.10 -15.91
C THR A 217 3.56 6.75 -16.35
N TRP A 218 2.96 6.20 -17.41
CA TRP A 218 3.31 4.87 -17.91
C TRP A 218 4.77 4.78 -18.37
N ASP A 219 5.33 5.84 -18.93
CA ASP A 219 6.73 5.92 -19.38
C ASP A 219 7.75 5.81 -18.23
N GLU A 220 7.36 6.09 -16.99
CA GLU A 220 8.24 5.87 -15.84
C GLU A 220 8.55 4.38 -15.60
N PHE A 221 7.77 3.47 -16.19
CA PHE A 221 7.95 2.03 -16.08
C PHE A 221 8.71 1.40 -17.25
N ASP A 222 9.08 2.15 -18.29
CA ASP A 222 9.72 1.63 -19.52
C ASP A 222 11.03 0.85 -19.27
N SER A 223 11.70 1.10 -18.14
CA SER A 223 12.93 0.38 -17.77
C SER A 223 12.68 -0.93 -17.01
N PHE A 224 11.42 -1.28 -16.75
CA PHE A 224 11.03 -2.48 -16.02
C PHE A 224 10.25 -3.44 -16.90
N ASN A 225 10.42 -4.74 -16.67
CA ASN A 225 9.55 -5.74 -17.30
C ASN A 225 8.19 -5.70 -16.58
N MET A 226 7.17 -5.17 -17.25
CA MET A 226 5.87 -4.89 -16.66
C MET A 226 4.74 -5.54 -17.45
N THR A 227 3.81 -6.17 -16.72
CA THR A 227 2.57 -6.72 -17.29
C THR A 227 1.34 -6.04 -16.65
N VAL A 228 0.46 -5.49 -17.48
CA VAL A 228 -0.83 -4.95 -17.06
C VAL A 228 -1.84 -6.09 -16.97
N LEU A 229 -2.13 -6.57 -15.78
CA LEU A 229 -3.06 -7.68 -15.55
C LEU A 229 -4.52 -7.25 -15.57
N TYR A 230 -4.80 -5.99 -15.25
CA TYR A 230 -6.14 -5.41 -15.37
C TYR A 230 -6.14 -3.96 -15.84
N ASN A 231 -6.96 -3.72 -16.82
CA ASN A 231 -7.25 -2.37 -17.29
C ASN A 231 -8.76 -2.11 -17.19
N PRO A 232 -9.22 -1.27 -16.25
CA PRO A 232 -10.65 -0.97 -16.08
C PRO A 232 -11.26 -0.28 -17.32
N GLY A 233 -10.45 0.29 -18.21
CA GLY A 233 -10.87 0.87 -19.49
C GLY A 233 -11.11 -0.17 -20.59
N SER A 234 -10.63 -1.40 -20.44
CA SER A 234 -10.78 -2.45 -21.46
C SER A 234 -12.20 -3.03 -21.48
N LEU A 235 -12.87 -2.95 -22.64
CA LEU A 235 -14.20 -3.55 -22.84
C LEU A 235 -14.20 -5.07 -22.63
N LEU A 236 -13.15 -5.77 -23.07
CA LEU A 236 -13.00 -7.22 -22.93
C LEU A 236 -12.86 -7.64 -21.46
N GLN A 237 -12.18 -6.84 -20.62
CA GLN A 237 -12.03 -7.13 -19.20
C GLN A 237 -13.28 -6.78 -18.40
N LYS A 238 -14.05 -5.79 -18.82
CA LYS A 238 -15.39 -5.51 -18.26
C LYS A 238 -16.35 -6.67 -18.47
N LEU A 239 -16.27 -7.35 -19.61
CA LEU A 239 -17.12 -8.51 -19.94
C LEU A 239 -16.67 -9.79 -19.24
N LYS A 240 -15.36 -9.97 -18.99
CA LYS A 240 -14.82 -11.18 -18.36
C LYS A 240 -14.89 -11.17 -16.82
N GLY A 241 -15.23 -10.06 -16.18
CA GLY A 241 -15.42 -9.97 -14.72
C GLY A 241 -14.19 -10.30 -13.86
N ASN A 242 -13.00 -10.55 -14.45
CA ASN A 242 -11.85 -11.13 -13.77
C ASN A 242 -10.54 -10.36 -13.93
N SER A 243 -9.88 -10.29 -12.85
CA SER A 243 -8.45 -10.36 -12.42
C SER A 243 -7.41 -9.43 -13.05
N ILE A 244 -6.62 -8.88 -12.16
CA ILE A 244 -5.59 -7.87 -12.38
C ILE A 244 -4.30 -8.30 -11.77
N PHE A 245 -3.16 -8.02 -12.47
CA PHE A 245 -1.85 -7.93 -11.81
C PHE A 245 -0.77 -7.36 -12.74
N PHE A 246 0.37 -6.89 -12.16
CA PHE A 246 1.58 -6.52 -12.85
C PHE A 246 2.68 -7.51 -12.49
N ASP A 247 3.40 -8.06 -13.47
CA ASP A 247 4.65 -8.81 -13.29
C ASP A 247 5.85 -7.88 -13.43
N GLY A 248 6.87 -8.08 -12.59
CA GLY A 248 8.14 -7.36 -12.61
C GLY A 248 9.18 -7.97 -13.55
#